data_06896336cdbf7124a40ac3da199b9fd7
#
_entry.id   06896336cdbf7124a40ac3da199b9fd7
#
_cell.length_a   1.000
_cell.length_b   1.000
_cell.length_c   1.000
_cell.angle_alpha   90.00
_cell.angle_beta   90.00
_cell.angle_gamma   90.00
#
_symmetry.space_group_name_H-M   'P 1'
#
loop_
_entity.id
_entity.type
_entity.pdbx_description
1 polymer ?
#
loop_
_entity_poly.entity_id
_entity_poly.type
_entity_poly.pdbx_seq_one_letter_code
_entity_poly.pdbx_strand_id
1 'polypeptide(L)'
;MSLRKEYDILSMFDSPYVVKVYSYGDVAGYGSCIVMEWIDGVTLKEWLHGAGPQPRRADRERVALEIVKAVAYVHSLQAVHRDLKPSNIMITRNGSQVKLINFGLSDTDSFVILKQPAGTKGYVSPEQSRGSVTDERNDIYSLGIILQDMQLGWLWHGVVRKAVKPIDERIRRVTEIPGMLRRHQRRVRMLALVLVSIMLTGICFVVYNKAVTPRPQFEVVARFQYSNMIFESWGGGLATMRTANHSETTVEVPATVAYNGFKYKVDEVTFHAFQGDARLQAVIMPGGIHVMKAAFCDCPHLTDIYIKDIPPLIGNAQWPTEIDNIFDPAHFSTVRIHVPKTCRAAYAASPWNQFKRYVYF
;
A
#
# COMPACT_ATOMS: atom_id res chain seq x y z
N MET A 1 -46.85 -26.69 8.90
CA MET A 1 -46.86 -26.54 7.44
C MET A 1 -46.78 -27.93 6.82
N SER A 2 -47.43 -28.21 5.68
CA SER A 2 -47.39 -29.54 5.06
C SER A 2 -46.05 -29.74 4.33
N LEU A 3 -45.40 -30.92 4.52
CA LEU A 3 -44.22 -31.35 3.76
C LEU A 3 -44.47 -31.27 2.24
N ARG A 4 -45.70 -31.50 1.81
CA ARG A 4 -46.12 -31.36 0.43
C ARG A 4 -45.86 -29.93 -0.11
N LYS A 5 -46.24 -28.89 0.65
CA LYS A 5 -45.98 -27.50 0.23
C LYS A 5 -44.47 -27.20 0.13
N GLU A 6 -43.67 -27.71 1.08
CA GLU A 6 -42.20 -27.57 1.00
C GLU A 6 -41.62 -28.23 -0.24
N TYR A 7 -42.08 -29.45 -0.57
CA TYR A 7 -41.70 -30.15 -1.79
C TYR A 7 -42.08 -29.36 -3.06
N ASP A 8 -43.36 -28.87 -3.10
CA ASP A 8 -43.84 -28.11 -4.26
C ASP A 8 -43.00 -26.84 -4.49
N ILE A 9 -42.61 -26.10 -3.44
CA ILE A 9 -41.73 -24.93 -3.52
C ILE A 9 -40.30 -25.35 -3.96
N LEU A 10 -39.74 -26.37 -3.32
CA LEU A 10 -38.37 -26.83 -3.65
C LEU A 10 -38.28 -27.35 -5.08
N SER A 11 -39.35 -27.94 -5.61
CA SER A 11 -39.43 -28.45 -6.99
C SER A 11 -39.40 -27.36 -8.06
N MET A 12 -39.63 -26.10 -7.67
CA MET A 12 -39.55 -24.94 -8.58
C MET A 12 -38.09 -24.53 -8.85
N PHE A 13 -37.16 -24.97 -8.00
CA PHE A 13 -35.75 -24.56 -8.10
C PHE A 13 -34.92 -25.58 -8.87
N ASP A 14 -34.23 -25.11 -9.89
CA ASP A 14 -33.18 -25.88 -10.62
C ASP A 14 -31.90 -25.05 -10.61
N SER A 15 -31.14 -25.18 -9.52
CA SER A 15 -29.96 -24.36 -9.29
C SER A 15 -28.99 -25.06 -8.32
N PRO A 16 -27.66 -24.88 -8.52
CA PRO A 16 -26.68 -25.36 -7.56
C PRO A 16 -26.77 -24.67 -6.17
N TYR A 17 -27.52 -23.55 -6.08
CA TYR A 17 -27.67 -22.78 -4.85
C TYR A 17 -28.78 -23.26 -3.93
N VAL A 18 -29.62 -24.18 -4.37
CA VAL A 18 -30.73 -24.74 -3.58
C VAL A 18 -30.61 -26.24 -3.56
N VAL A 19 -30.99 -26.87 -2.44
CA VAL A 19 -31.03 -28.32 -2.32
C VAL A 19 -31.97 -28.92 -3.39
N LYS A 20 -31.48 -29.89 -4.15
CA LYS A 20 -32.29 -30.57 -5.15
C LYS A 20 -33.23 -31.60 -4.50
N VAL A 21 -34.51 -31.55 -4.81
CA VAL A 21 -35.48 -32.59 -4.42
C VAL A 21 -35.73 -33.53 -5.57
N TYR A 22 -35.91 -34.82 -5.23
CA TYR A 22 -36.11 -35.87 -6.22
C TYR A 22 -37.57 -36.39 -6.21
N SER A 23 -38.15 -36.58 -5.05
CA SER A 23 -39.52 -37.07 -4.93
C SER A 23 -40.15 -36.74 -3.58
N TYR A 24 -41.46 -36.82 -3.54
CA TYR A 24 -42.27 -36.78 -2.33
C TYR A 24 -43.17 -38.01 -2.31
N GLY A 25 -43.31 -38.62 -1.17
CA GLY A 25 -44.16 -39.80 -1.00
C GLY A 25 -44.20 -40.31 0.43
N ASP A 26 -45.01 -41.33 0.69
CA ASP A 26 -45.12 -41.99 1.97
C ASP A 26 -44.12 -43.18 2.03
N VAL A 27 -43.34 -43.24 3.10
CA VAL A 27 -42.39 -44.32 3.38
C VAL A 27 -42.90 -45.11 4.59
N ALA A 28 -43.01 -46.44 4.43
CA ALA A 28 -43.49 -47.33 5.49
C ALA A 28 -42.71 -47.12 6.78
N GLY A 29 -43.39 -46.90 7.87
CA GLY A 29 -42.80 -46.61 9.20
C GLY A 29 -42.34 -45.19 9.45
N TYR A 30 -42.25 -44.33 8.40
CA TYR A 30 -41.78 -42.95 8.51
C TYR A 30 -42.83 -41.88 8.11
N GLY A 31 -43.90 -42.33 7.43
CA GLY A 31 -44.93 -41.40 6.90
C GLY A 31 -44.47 -40.61 5.67
N SER A 32 -45.04 -39.40 5.49
CA SER A 32 -44.69 -38.55 4.35
C SER A 32 -43.24 -38.04 4.44
N CYS A 33 -42.51 -38.23 3.36
CA CYS A 33 -41.07 -37.87 3.25
C CYS A 33 -40.78 -37.13 1.96
N ILE A 34 -39.79 -36.25 2.01
CA ILE A 34 -39.13 -35.64 0.83
C ILE A 34 -37.79 -36.32 0.63
N VAL A 35 -37.55 -36.87 -0.56
CA VAL A 35 -36.27 -37.40 -0.96
C VAL A 35 -35.49 -36.27 -1.65
N MET A 36 -34.29 -35.98 -1.14
CA MET A 36 -33.45 -34.87 -1.64
C MET A 36 -32.00 -35.27 -1.79
N GLU A 37 -31.21 -34.47 -2.46
CA GLU A 37 -29.77 -34.70 -2.58
C GLU A 37 -29.08 -34.73 -1.22
N TRP A 38 -28.10 -35.62 -1.11
CA TRP A 38 -27.19 -35.59 0.01
C TRP A 38 -26.09 -34.55 -0.20
N ILE A 39 -26.01 -33.57 0.71
CA ILE A 39 -25.00 -32.51 0.65
C ILE A 39 -23.83 -32.90 1.56
N ASP A 40 -22.68 -33.29 0.96
CA ASP A 40 -21.46 -33.49 1.74
C ASP A 40 -20.89 -32.11 2.12
N GLY A 41 -21.17 -31.71 3.33
CA GLY A 41 -20.83 -30.36 3.81
C GLY A 41 -21.17 -30.17 5.28
N VAL A 42 -21.04 -28.94 5.72
CA VAL A 42 -21.43 -28.47 7.06
C VAL A 42 -22.36 -27.29 6.96
N THR A 43 -23.15 -27.03 7.98
CA THR A 43 -23.94 -25.80 8.03
C THR A 43 -23.04 -24.57 8.18
N LEU A 44 -23.49 -23.41 7.73
CA LEU A 44 -22.79 -22.14 7.96
C LEU A 44 -22.57 -21.90 9.46
N LYS A 45 -23.48 -22.34 10.31
CA LYS A 45 -23.35 -22.26 11.78
C LYS A 45 -22.12 -23.07 12.25
N GLU A 46 -22.02 -24.30 11.83
CA GLU A 46 -20.87 -25.17 12.18
C GLU A 46 -19.56 -24.68 11.56
N TRP A 47 -19.63 -24.15 10.35
CA TRP A 47 -18.47 -23.59 9.64
C TRP A 47 -17.91 -22.35 10.33
N LEU A 48 -18.76 -21.48 10.90
CA LEU A 48 -18.35 -20.27 11.60
C LEU A 48 -17.95 -20.52 13.06
N HIS A 49 -18.63 -21.44 13.75
CA HIS A 49 -18.55 -21.59 15.21
C HIS A 49 -18.22 -23.02 15.68
N GLY A 50 -17.98 -23.94 14.76
CA GLY A 50 -17.61 -25.32 15.09
C GLY A 50 -16.20 -25.44 15.68
N ALA A 51 -15.86 -26.66 16.13
CA ALA A 51 -14.57 -26.97 16.75
C ALA A 51 -13.37 -26.98 15.77
N GLY A 52 -13.60 -26.83 14.48
CA GLY A 52 -12.57 -26.80 13.45
C GLY A 52 -11.82 -25.45 13.39
N PRO A 53 -10.79 -25.36 12.52
CA PRO A 53 -10.08 -24.12 12.31
C PRO A 53 -11.03 -23.05 11.77
N GLN A 54 -10.96 -21.87 12.37
CA GLN A 54 -11.80 -20.73 11.97
C GLN A 54 -11.50 -20.32 10.52
N PRO A 55 -12.54 -20.08 9.71
CA PRO A 55 -12.37 -19.70 8.32
C PRO A 55 -11.68 -18.33 8.21
N ARG A 56 -10.76 -18.20 7.27
CA ARG A 56 -10.07 -16.93 7.00
C ARG A 56 -11.08 -15.92 6.49
N ARG A 57 -10.80 -14.64 6.71
CA ARG A 57 -11.66 -13.54 6.24
C ARG A 57 -11.99 -13.62 4.75
N ALA A 58 -11.00 -13.93 3.90
CA ALA A 58 -11.20 -14.07 2.45
C ALA A 58 -12.21 -15.19 2.11
N ASP A 59 -12.18 -16.30 2.83
CA ASP A 59 -13.10 -17.42 2.65
C ASP A 59 -14.51 -17.02 3.10
N ARG A 60 -14.63 -16.28 4.21
CA ARG A 60 -15.91 -15.74 4.68
C ARG A 60 -16.52 -14.75 3.69
N GLU A 61 -15.71 -13.83 3.12
CA GLU A 61 -16.17 -12.88 2.11
C GLU A 61 -16.62 -13.57 0.82
N ARG A 62 -15.92 -14.63 0.40
CA ARG A 62 -16.30 -15.46 -0.74
C ARG A 62 -17.64 -16.17 -0.50
N VAL A 63 -17.78 -16.83 0.64
CA VAL A 63 -19.02 -17.52 1.03
C VAL A 63 -20.17 -16.52 1.16
N ALA A 64 -19.94 -15.32 1.70
CA ALA A 64 -20.95 -14.27 1.77
C ALA A 64 -21.49 -13.86 0.38
N LEU A 65 -20.61 -13.76 -0.62
CA LEU A 65 -21.03 -13.48 -2.00
C LEU A 65 -21.84 -14.64 -2.60
N GLU A 66 -21.50 -15.89 -2.29
CA GLU A 66 -22.28 -17.06 -2.74
C GLU A 66 -23.66 -17.09 -2.07
N ILE A 67 -23.78 -16.74 -0.77
CA ILE A 67 -25.07 -16.62 -0.08
C ILE A 67 -25.92 -15.53 -0.75
N VAL A 68 -25.33 -14.37 -1.07
CA VAL A 68 -26.01 -13.28 -1.81
C VAL A 68 -26.55 -13.76 -3.15
N LYS A 69 -25.78 -14.56 -3.90
CA LYS A 69 -26.22 -15.14 -5.18
C LYS A 69 -27.34 -16.16 -4.98
N ALA A 70 -27.24 -17.01 -3.97
CA ALA A 70 -28.25 -18.00 -3.65
C ALA A 70 -29.60 -17.35 -3.32
N VAL A 71 -29.62 -16.32 -2.47
CA VAL A 71 -30.82 -15.56 -2.13
C VAL A 71 -31.34 -14.80 -3.36
N ALA A 72 -30.44 -14.22 -4.19
CA ALA A 72 -30.85 -13.55 -5.42
C ALA A 72 -31.54 -14.49 -6.42
N TYR A 73 -31.07 -15.74 -6.51
CA TYR A 73 -31.71 -16.74 -7.33
C TYR A 73 -33.13 -17.07 -6.83
N VAL A 74 -33.31 -17.30 -5.52
CA VAL A 74 -34.62 -17.57 -4.94
C VAL A 74 -35.61 -16.41 -5.19
N HIS A 75 -35.16 -15.18 -4.94
CA HIS A 75 -35.98 -13.98 -5.20
C HIS A 75 -36.29 -13.76 -6.68
N SER A 76 -35.41 -14.20 -7.61
CA SER A 76 -35.71 -14.12 -9.05
C SER A 76 -36.91 -14.95 -9.50
N LEU A 77 -37.28 -15.96 -8.70
CA LEU A 77 -38.45 -16.81 -8.89
C LEU A 77 -39.64 -16.38 -8.03
N GLN A 78 -39.61 -15.13 -7.53
CA GLN A 78 -40.65 -14.56 -6.69
C GLN A 78 -40.94 -15.39 -5.40
N ALA A 79 -39.92 -16.11 -4.93
CA ALA A 79 -39.97 -16.87 -3.70
C ALA A 79 -39.23 -16.14 -2.58
N VAL A 80 -39.75 -16.21 -1.36
CA VAL A 80 -39.12 -15.67 -0.15
C VAL A 80 -38.90 -16.81 0.84
N HIS A 81 -37.67 -16.93 1.35
CA HIS A 81 -37.28 -18.06 2.21
C HIS A 81 -37.92 -17.99 3.60
N ARG A 82 -38.02 -16.81 4.22
CA ARG A 82 -38.63 -16.46 5.50
C ARG A 82 -38.00 -17.06 6.76
N ASP A 83 -37.13 -18.05 6.65
CA ASP A 83 -36.34 -18.63 7.77
C ASP A 83 -34.84 -18.71 7.43
N LEU A 84 -34.32 -17.65 6.82
CA LEU A 84 -32.90 -17.59 6.48
C LEU A 84 -32.08 -17.44 7.76
N LYS A 85 -31.20 -18.44 8.02
CA LYS A 85 -30.33 -18.51 9.20
C LYS A 85 -29.12 -19.39 8.92
N PRO A 86 -28.03 -19.33 9.71
CA PRO A 86 -26.83 -20.11 9.46
C PRO A 86 -27.03 -21.63 9.42
N SER A 87 -28.04 -22.19 10.15
CA SER A 87 -28.33 -23.63 10.11
C SER A 87 -29.11 -24.06 8.86
N ASN A 88 -29.66 -23.14 8.09
CA ASN A 88 -30.39 -23.39 6.84
C ASN A 88 -29.52 -23.09 5.59
N ILE A 89 -28.22 -22.91 5.78
CA ILE A 89 -27.24 -22.68 4.73
C ILE A 89 -26.14 -23.73 4.87
N MET A 90 -25.99 -24.58 3.85
CA MET A 90 -24.94 -25.58 3.78
C MET A 90 -23.76 -25.08 2.99
N ILE A 91 -22.56 -25.45 3.41
CA ILE A 91 -21.30 -25.19 2.70
C ILE A 91 -20.70 -26.56 2.35
N THR A 92 -20.52 -26.84 1.06
CA THR A 92 -19.97 -28.10 0.60
C THR A 92 -18.47 -28.19 0.87
N ARG A 93 -17.97 -29.42 1.18
CA ARG A 93 -16.51 -29.64 1.41
C ARG A 93 -15.68 -29.45 0.16
N ASN A 94 -16.19 -29.80 -1.01
CA ASN A 94 -15.44 -29.87 -2.27
C ASN A 94 -15.20 -28.54 -2.96
N GLY A 95 -15.76 -27.46 -2.53
CA GLY A 95 -15.59 -26.22 -3.29
C GLY A 95 -16.17 -25.00 -2.60
N SER A 96 -16.60 -25.14 -1.37
CA SER A 96 -17.21 -24.06 -0.62
C SER A 96 -18.41 -23.46 -1.37
N GLN A 97 -19.15 -24.32 -2.07
CA GLN A 97 -20.44 -23.94 -2.66
C GLN A 97 -21.48 -23.79 -1.55
N VAL A 98 -22.36 -22.83 -1.73
CA VAL A 98 -23.46 -22.58 -0.80
C VAL A 98 -24.71 -23.22 -1.35
N LYS A 99 -25.45 -23.92 -0.47
CA LYS A 99 -26.80 -24.43 -0.76
C LYS A 99 -27.77 -24.02 0.31
N LEU A 100 -28.89 -23.43 -0.08
CA LEU A 100 -30.00 -23.15 0.80
C LEU A 100 -30.85 -24.42 0.98
N ILE A 101 -31.23 -24.67 2.21
CA ILE A 101 -32.06 -25.81 2.62
C ILE A 101 -33.23 -25.36 3.46
N ASN A 102 -34.22 -26.22 3.66
CA ASN A 102 -35.39 -26.00 4.56
C ASN A 102 -36.25 -24.80 4.15
N PHE A 103 -37.08 -25.04 3.16
CA PHE A 103 -38.03 -24.06 2.63
C PHE A 103 -39.47 -24.22 3.29
N GLY A 104 -39.54 -24.86 4.46
CA GLY A 104 -40.79 -25.14 5.14
C GLY A 104 -41.62 -23.90 5.50
N LEU A 105 -40.99 -22.73 5.69
CA LEU A 105 -41.68 -21.45 5.95
C LEU A 105 -41.73 -20.56 4.72
N SER A 106 -41.20 -20.99 3.60
CA SER A 106 -41.13 -20.19 2.38
C SER A 106 -42.46 -19.84 1.81
N ASP A 107 -42.56 -18.73 1.10
CA ASP A 107 -43.76 -18.20 0.49
C ASP A 107 -43.50 -17.80 -0.97
N THR A 108 -44.49 -18.00 -1.82
CA THR A 108 -44.50 -17.56 -3.23
C THR A 108 -45.85 -16.88 -3.49
N ASP A 109 -45.91 -16.05 -4.52
CA ASP A 109 -47.15 -15.34 -4.88
C ASP A 109 -48.33 -16.30 -5.14
N SER A 110 -48.03 -17.56 -5.49
CA SER A 110 -49.02 -18.61 -5.72
C SER A 110 -49.61 -19.21 -4.43
N PHE A 111 -49.03 -18.94 -3.27
CA PHE A 111 -49.43 -19.55 -1.98
C PHE A 111 -49.72 -18.52 -0.90
N VAL A 112 -50.54 -17.54 -1.21
CA VAL A 112 -50.98 -16.54 -0.21
C VAL A 112 -51.99 -17.17 0.74
N ILE A 113 -51.54 -17.86 1.80
CA ILE A 113 -52.38 -18.38 2.88
C ILE A 113 -51.94 -17.74 4.20
N LEU A 114 -52.97 -17.35 5.01
CA LEU A 114 -52.94 -16.76 6.35
C LEU A 114 -51.56 -16.70 7.04
N LYS A 115 -51.04 -15.49 7.12
CA LYS A 115 -49.69 -15.17 7.60
C LYS A 115 -49.64 -15.21 9.11
N GLN A 116 -49.13 -16.32 9.65
CA GLN A 116 -48.72 -16.36 11.06
C GLN A 116 -47.32 -15.85 11.23
N PRO A 117 -46.99 -15.20 12.36
CA PRO A 117 -45.59 -14.87 12.70
C PRO A 117 -44.75 -16.12 12.64
N ALA A 118 -43.70 -16.12 11.82
CA ALA A 118 -42.85 -17.28 11.62
C ALA A 118 -41.40 -16.83 11.44
N GLY A 119 -40.44 -17.69 11.79
CA GLY A 119 -39.00 -17.45 11.66
C GLY A 119 -38.27 -17.70 12.99
N THR A 120 -36.93 -17.74 12.93
CA THR A 120 -36.09 -18.03 14.07
C THR A 120 -35.71 -16.76 14.82
N LYS A 121 -35.94 -16.70 16.14
CA LYS A 121 -35.55 -15.56 16.99
C LYS A 121 -34.09 -15.15 16.74
N GLY A 122 -33.87 -13.87 16.54
CA GLY A 122 -32.55 -13.30 16.24
C GLY A 122 -32.25 -13.04 14.76
N TYR A 123 -32.91 -13.77 13.84
CA TYR A 123 -32.79 -13.58 12.39
C TYR A 123 -34.03 -13.04 11.73
N VAL A 124 -35.18 -13.18 12.38
CA VAL A 124 -36.49 -12.71 11.87
C VAL A 124 -36.57 -11.19 11.90
N SER A 125 -37.05 -10.60 10.82
CA SER A 125 -37.24 -9.14 10.74
C SER A 125 -38.34 -8.65 11.66
N PRO A 126 -38.29 -7.40 12.16
CA PRO A 126 -39.31 -6.85 13.06
C PRO A 126 -40.72 -6.88 12.48
N GLU A 127 -40.89 -6.60 11.21
CA GLU A 127 -42.15 -6.63 10.50
C GLU A 127 -42.66 -8.06 10.32
N GLN A 128 -41.82 -9.02 10.00
CA GLN A 128 -42.17 -10.43 9.89
C GLN A 128 -42.65 -11.00 11.24
N SER A 129 -41.99 -10.63 12.35
CA SER A 129 -42.41 -11.05 13.69
C SER A 129 -43.77 -10.49 14.12
N ARG A 130 -44.21 -9.39 13.51
CA ARG A 130 -45.53 -8.78 13.73
C ARG A 130 -46.61 -9.34 12.80
N GLY A 131 -46.30 -10.31 11.94
CA GLY A 131 -47.23 -10.91 11.01
C GLY A 131 -47.55 -10.04 9.78
N SER A 132 -46.67 -9.14 9.39
CA SER A 132 -46.82 -8.31 8.18
C SER A 132 -46.72 -9.12 6.88
N VAL A 133 -47.13 -8.47 5.78
CA VAL A 133 -47.06 -9.06 4.43
C VAL A 133 -45.64 -9.59 4.13
N THR A 134 -45.56 -10.76 3.48
CA THR A 134 -44.27 -11.33 3.03
C THR A 134 -43.64 -10.43 1.99
N ASP A 135 -42.38 -10.16 2.17
CA ASP A 135 -41.56 -9.28 1.31
C ASP A 135 -40.15 -9.84 1.24
N GLU A 136 -39.53 -9.80 0.06
CA GLU A 136 -38.16 -10.24 -0.12
C GLU A 136 -37.14 -9.51 0.80
N ARG A 137 -37.51 -8.32 1.28
CA ARG A 137 -36.72 -7.56 2.26
C ARG A 137 -36.69 -8.22 3.65
N ASN A 138 -37.55 -9.18 3.95
CA ASN A 138 -37.44 -9.98 5.17
C ASN A 138 -36.19 -10.85 5.14
N ASP A 139 -35.94 -11.52 4.00
CA ASP A 139 -34.70 -12.30 3.82
C ASP A 139 -33.48 -11.42 3.80
N ILE A 140 -33.56 -10.18 3.27
CA ILE A 140 -32.45 -9.21 3.27
C ILE A 140 -32.09 -8.81 4.70
N TYR A 141 -33.09 -8.68 5.61
CA TYR A 141 -32.82 -8.44 7.03
C TYR A 141 -32.07 -9.64 7.65
N SER A 142 -32.59 -10.85 7.48
CA SER A 142 -31.96 -12.09 7.97
C SER A 142 -30.54 -12.24 7.41
N LEU A 143 -30.33 -11.97 6.12
CA LEU A 143 -29.03 -11.94 5.48
C LEU A 143 -28.11 -10.89 6.13
N GLY A 144 -28.62 -9.71 6.46
CA GLY A 144 -27.85 -8.68 7.17
C GLY A 144 -27.29 -9.16 8.51
N ILE A 145 -28.11 -9.86 9.30
CA ILE A 145 -27.68 -10.48 10.56
C ILE A 145 -26.64 -11.59 10.33
N ILE A 146 -26.84 -12.44 9.32
CA ILE A 146 -25.86 -13.48 8.94
C ILE A 146 -24.53 -12.86 8.53
N LEU A 147 -24.53 -11.82 7.68
CA LEU A 147 -23.33 -11.13 7.26
C LEU A 147 -22.60 -10.45 8.42
N GLN A 148 -23.34 -9.98 9.43
CA GLN A 148 -22.76 -9.44 10.66
C GLN A 148 -22.05 -10.52 11.46
N ASP A 149 -22.69 -11.69 11.65
CA ASP A 149 -22.12 -12.85 12.35
C ASP A 149 -20.84 -13.38 11.65
N MET A 150 -20.80 -13.29 10.34
CA MET A 150 -19.63 -13.67 9.54
C MET A 150 -18.39 -12.79 9.75
N GLN A 151 -18.49 -11.66 10.49
CA GLN A 151 -17.38 -10.75 10.79
C GLN A 151 -16.57 -10.36 9.55
N LEU A 152 -17.25 -9.91 8.52
CA LEU A 152 -16.67 -9.53 7.23
C LEU A 152 -15.87 -8.22 7.33
N GLY A 153 -15.05 -7.98 6.35
CA GLY A 153 -14.25 -6.76 6.30
C GLY A 153 -15.08 -5.47 6.19
N TRP A 154 -14.41 -4.37 6.47
CA TRP A 154 -15.01 -3.03 6.50
C TRP A 154 -15.79 -2.65 5.22
N LEU A 155 -15.46 -3.24 4.07
CA LEU A 155 -16.21 -3.06 2.81
C LEU A 155 -17.67 -3.47 2.94
N TRP A 156 -17.97 -4.43 3.81
CA TRP A 156 -19.32 -4.96 4.05
C TRP A 156 -20.12 -4.16 5.05
N HIS A 157 -19.49 -3.31 5.88
CA HIS A 157 -20.20 -2.56 6.92
C HIS A 157 -21.38 -1.73 6.38
N GLY A 158 -21.20 -1.13 5.21
CA GLY A 158 -22.27 -0.36 4.57
C GLY A 158 -23.47 -1.23 4.15
N VAL A 159 -23.20 -2.46 3.69
CA VAL A 159 -24.22 -3.45 3.32
C VAL A 159 -24.96 -3.93 4.56
N VAL A 160 -24.22 -4.42 5.57
CA VAL A 160 -24.78 -4.92 6.83
C VAL A 160 -25.68 -3.87 7.47
N ARG A 161 -25.16 -2.65 7.67
CA ARG A 161 -25.92 -1.55 8.28
C ARG A 161 -27.21 -1.23 7.51
N LYS A 162 -27.19 -1.27 6.17
CA LYS A 162 -28.35 -0.97 5.35
C LYS A 162 -29.34 -2.14 5.28
N ALA A 163 -28.86 -3.39 5.38
CA ALA A 163 -29.69 -4.58 5.36
C ALA A 163 -30.59 -4.71 6.60
N VAL A 164 -30.12 -4.26 7.77
CA VAL A 164 -30.87 -4.35 9.05
C VAL A 164 -31.67 -3.10 9.39
N LYS A 165 -31.78 -2.14 8.50
CA LYS A 165 -32.59 -0.93 8.66
C LYS A 165 -34.12 -1.26 8.68
N PRO A 166 -34.98 -0.32 9.15
CA PRO A 166 -36.41 -0.42 8.92
C PRO A 166 -36.72 -0.66 7.44
N ILE A 167 -37.82 -1.36 7.16
CA ILE A 167 -38.11 -1.89 5.82
C ILE A 167 -38.09 -0.83 4.71
N ASP A 168 -38.47 0.40 5.00
CA ASP A 168 -38.51 1.50 4.02
C ASP A 168 -37.12 2.03 3.66
N GLU A 169 -36.16 1.92 4.59
CA GLU A 169 -34.77 2.36 4.41
C GLU A 169 -33.83 1.20 4.01
N ARG A 170 -34.33 -0.02 4.05
CA ARG A 170 -33.58 -1.25 3.79
C ARG A 170 -33.19 -1.34 2.31
N ILE A 171 -32.17 -2.15 2.01
CA ILE A 171 -31.85 -2.58 0.64
C ILE A 171 -33.13 -3.16 0.04
N ARG A 172 -33.53 -2.69 -1.14
CA ARG A 172 -34.79 -3.12 -1.77
C ARG A 172 -34.67 -4.51 -2.37
N ARG A 173 -33.56 -4.78 -3.06
CA ARG A 173 -33.28 -6.06 -3.71
C ARG A 173 -31.89 -6.56 -3.36
N VAL A 174 -31.75 -7.84 -3.10
CA VAL A 174 -30.45 -8.45 -2.79
C VAL A 174 -29.44 -8.29 -3.91
N THR A 175 -29.89 -8.17 -5.16
CA THR A 175 -29.06 -7.91 -6.35
C THR A 175 -28.33 -6.56 -6.33
N GLU A 176 -28.71 -5.64 -5.45
CA GLU A 176 -28.00 -4.36 -5.26
C GLU A 176 -26.68 -4.51 -4.52
N ILE A 177 -26.54 -5.57 -3.69
CA ILE A 177 -25.38 -5.77 -2.81
C ILE A 177 -24.05 -5.80 -3.56
N PRO A 178 -23.86 -6.57 -4.64
CA PRO A 178 -22.60 -6.56 -5.39
C PRO A 178 -22.26 -5.18 -5.98
N GLY A 179 -23.29 -4.42 -6.37
CA GLY A 179 -23.11 -3.04 -6.86
C GLY A 179 -22.67 -2.07 -5.76
N MET A 180 -23.19 -2.25 -4.54
CA MET A 180 -22.77 -1.47 -3.36
C MET A 180 -21.30 -1.74 -3.02
N LEU A 181 -20.88 -2.99 -2.98
CA LEU A 181 -19.49 -3.38 -2.73
C LEU A 181 -18.55 -2.81 -3.78
N ARG A 182 -18.87 -2.95 -5.07
CA ARG A 182 -18.06 -2.39 -6.17
C ARG A 182 -17.94 -0.87 -6.07
N ARG A 183 -19.03 -0.15 -5.77
CA ARG A 183 -19.00 1.31 -5.59
C ARG A 183 -18.10 1.71 -4.42
N HIS A 184 -18.17 0.98 -3.31
CA HIS A 184 -17.32 1.22 -2.15
C HIS A 184 -15.84 0.99 -2.47
N GLN A 185 -15.50 -0.14 -3.12
CA GLN A 185 -14.14 -0.43 -3.56
C GLN A 185 -13.58 0.66 -4.51
N ARG A 186 -14.40 1.12 -5.47
CA ARG A 186 -14.00 2.21 -6.38
C ARG A 186 -13.70 3.51 -5.62
N ARG A 187 -14.57 3.89 -4.68
CA ARG A 187 -14.34 5.09 -3.85
C ARG A 187 -13.02 5.02 -3.08
N VAL A 188 -12.74 3.88 -2.48
CA VAL A 188 -11.49 3.67 -1.73
C VAL A 188 -10.28 3.74 -2.64
N ARG A 189 -10.31 3.06 -3.79
CA ARG A 189 -9.22 3.14 -4.77
C ARG A 189 -8.99 4.57 -5.25
N MET A 190 -10.05 5.31 -5.53
CA MET A 190 -9.95 6.73 -5.92
C MET A 190 -9.33 7.59 -4.81
N LEU A 191 -9.77 7.42 -3.55
CA LEU A 191 -9.18 8.13 -2.40
C LEU A 191 -7.69 7.78 -2.22
N ALA A 192 -7.33 6.50 -2.35
CA ALA A 192 -5.93 6.06 -2.29
C ALA A 192 -5.08 6.71 -3.40
N LEU A 193 -5.58 6.77 -4.64
CA LEU A 193 -4.90 7.44 -5.76
C LEU A 193 -4.71 8.93 -5.51
N VAL A 194 -5.73 9.61 -4.97
CA VAL A 194 -5.64 11.04 -4.61
C VAL A 194 -4.58 11.25 -3.52
N LEU A 195 -4.56 10.43 -2.48
CA LEU A 195 -3.55 10.53 -1.41
C LEU A 195 -2.13 10.30 -1.95
N VAL A 196 -1.94 9.29 -2.81
CA VAL A 196 -0.64 9.04 -3.47
C VAL A 196 -0.24 10.23 -4.34
N SER A 197 -1.16 10.82 -5.09
CA SER A 197 -0.90 12.03 -5.90
C SER A 197 -0.47 13.21 -5.03
N ILE A 198 -1.17 13.47 -3.92
CA ILE A 198 -0.80 14.54 -2.97
C ILE A 198 0.59 14.29 -2.38
N MET A 199 0.89 13.05 -2.00
CA MET A 199 2.20 12.69 -1.47
C MET A 199 3.31 12.92 -2.50
N LEU A 200 3.10 12.50 -3.75
CA LEU A 200 4.07 12.70 -4.85
C LEU A 200 4.28 14.18 -5.15
N THR A 201 3.21 14.98 -5.21
CA THR A 201 3.32 16.43 -5.41
C THR A 201 4.05 17.12 -4.26
N GLY A 202 3.80 16.68 -3.01
CA GLY A 202 4.54 17.15 -1.84
C GLY A 202 6.04 16.83 -1.92
N ILE A 203 6.39 15.61 -2.30
CA ILE A 203 7.79 15.19 -2.51
C ILE A 203 8.43 16.03 -3.64
N CYS A 204 7.76 16.16 -4.78
CA CYS A 204 8.23 16.99 -5.89
C CYS A 204 8.44 18.44 -5.46
N PHE A 205 7.53 19.02 -4.68
CA PHE A 205 7.66 20.38 -4.16
C PHE A 205 8.87 20.54 -3.24
N VAL A 206 9.10 19.58 -2.32
CA VAL A 206 10.27 19.59 -1.43
C VAL A 206 11.58 19.46 -2.23
N VAL A 207 11.60 18.55 -3.21
CA VAL A 207 12.78 18.36 -4.08
C VAL A 207 13.03 19.61 -4.93
N TYR A 208 11.95 20.18 -5.52
CA TYR A 208 12.03 21.43 -6.29
C TYR A 208 12.57 22.58 -5.44
N ASN A 209 12.03 22.81 -4.24
CA ASN A 209 12.52 23.88 -3.37
C ASN A 209 13.97 23.67 -2.94
N LYS A 210 14.41 22.43 -2.69
CA LYS A 210 15.81 22.15 -2.39
C LYS A 210 16.74 22.38 -3.60
N ALA A 211 16.24 22.14 -4.82
CA ALA A 211 17.01 22.29 -6.04
C ALA A 211 17.07 23.73 -6.55
N VAL A 212 15.99 24.50 -6.33
CA VAL A 212 15.80 25.84 -6.94
C VAL A 212 16.00 26.98 -5.95
N THR A 213 16.03 26.71 -4.60
CA THR A 213 16.42 27.79 -3.67
C THR A 213 17.86 28.15 -3.96
N PRO A 214 18.15 29.33 -4.57
CA PRO A 214 19.51 29.82 -4.65
C PRO A 214 20.04 29.85 -3.22
N ARG A 215 21.30 29.41 -3.02
CA ARG A 215 21.97 29.73 -1.75
C ARG A 215 21.78 31.23 -1.56
N PRO A 216 21.28 31.67 -0.42
CA PRO A 216 21.17 33.10 -0.20
C PRO A 216 22.53 33.70 -0.55
N GLN A 217 22.55 34.80 -1.34
CA GLN A 217 23.80 35.56 -1.60
C GLN A 217 24.19 36.15 -0.24
N PHE A 218 24.88 35.34 0.56
CA PHE A 218 25.48 35.85 1.79
C PHE A 218 26.68 36.69 1.41
N GLU A 219 26.72 37.91 1.88
CA GLU A 219 27.97 38.67 1.90
C GLU A 219 29.01 37.85 2.66
N VAL A 220 30.27 37.92 2.21
CA VAL A 220 31.39 37.28 2.91
C VAL A 220 31.42 37.80 4.34
N VAL A 221 31.00 36.99 5.29
CA VAL A 221 30.91 37.40 6.71
C VAL A 221 32.30 37.47 7.33
N ALA A 222 33.21 36.59 6.88
CA ALA A 222 34.60 36.58 7.35
C ALA A 222 35.49 35.94 6.30
N ARG A 223 36.70 36.57 6.13
CA ARG A 223 37.82 35.96 5.45
C ARG A 223 38.92 35.77 6.48
N PHE A 224 39.45 34.56 6.60
CA PHE A 224 40.41 34.22 7.60
C PHE A 224 41.41 33.20 7.09
N GLN A 225 42.61 33.20 7.70
CA GLN A 225 43.63 32.20 7.43
C GLN A 225 43.57 31.11 8.50
N TYR A 226 43.62 29.87 8.06
CA TYR A 226 43.78 28.71 8.95
C TYR A 226 44.86 27.82 8.35
N SER A 227 45.93 27.60 9.16
CA SER A 227 47.19 27.04 8.60
C SER A 227 47.69 27.90 7.42
N ASN A 228 48.05 27.28 6.31
CA ASN A 228 48.52 27.98 5.10
C ASN A 228 47.42 28.16 4.03
N MET A 229 46.13 28.10 4.44
CA MET A 229 44.99 28.21 3.56
C MET A 229 44.10 29.39 3.93
N ILE A 230 43.51 30.00 2.93
CA ILE A 230 42.54 31.08 3.10
C ILE A 230 41.15 30.53 2.95
N PHE A 231 40.29 30.83 3.92
CA PHE A 231 38.89 30.45 3.95
C PHE A 231 37.97 31.70 3.94
N GLU A 232 36.84 31.57 3.31
CA GLU A 232 35.73 32.54 3.39
C GLU A 232 34.51 31.88 3.99
N SER A 233 33.92 32.54 4.95
CA SER A 233 32.63 32.17 5.52
C SER A 233 31.51 33.04 4.95
N TRP A 234 30.42 32.40 4.52
CA TRP A 234 29.22 33.03 3.98
C TRP A 234 28.06 32.97 4.98
N GLY A 235 28.33 32.67 6.24
CA GLY A 235 27.35 32.45 7.27
C GLY A 235 26.92 30.98 7.39
N GLY A 236 25.98 30.69 8.31
CA GLY A 236 25.44 29.32 8.48
C GLY A 236 26.44 28.26 8.96
N GLY A 237 27.60 28.64 9.47
CA GLY A 237 28.62 27.69 9.94
C GLY A 237 29.37 26.94 8.82
N LEU A 238 29.31 27.47 7.60
CA LEU A 238 30.02 26.93 6.43
C LEU A 238 31.23 27.81 6.07
N ALA A 239 32.28 27.20 5.57
CA ALA A 239 33.44 27.87 5.03
C ALA A 239 33.87 27.26 3.70
N THR A 240 34.24 28.12 2.74
CA THR A 240 34.75 27.77 1.45
C THR A 240 36.27 27.96 1.47
N MET A 241 37.02 26.96 1.01
CA MET A 241 38.45 27.09 0.82
C MET A 241 38.75 27.84 -0.48
N ARG A 242 39.45 29.00 -0.38
CA ARG A 242 39.73 29.89 -1.52
C ARG A 242 41.06 29.63 -2.20
N THR A 243 42.11 29.44 -1.44
CA THR A 243 43.45 29.19 -1.97
C THR A 243 44.35 28.65 -0.89
N ALA A 244 45.35 27.90 -1.31
CA ALA A 244 46.42 27.47 -0.44
C ALA A 244 47.73 28.21 -0.84
N ASN A 245 48.33 28.92 0.14
CA ASN A 245 49.66 29.46 0.00
C ASN A 245 50.61 28.61 0.83
N HIS A 246 51.11 27.53 0.25
CA HIS A 246 51.91 26.54 0.96
C HIS A 246 53.27 26.31 0.28
N SER A 247 54.22 25.93 1.11
CA SER A 247 55.57 25.47 0.69
C SER A 247 55.66 23.95 0.56
N GLU A 248 54.62 23.24 1.03
CA GLU A 248 54.57 21.77 1.08
C GLU A 248 54.06 21.20 -0.23
N THR A 249 54.47 19.97 -0.54
CA THR A 249 54.03 19.24 -1.74
C THR A 249 52.72 18.50 -1.52
N THR A 250 52.24 18.39 -0.26
CA THR A 250 51.00 17.74 0.13
C THR A 250 50.14 18.72 0.91
N VAL A 251 48.89 18.87 0.50
CA VAL A 251 47.90 19.74 1.17
C VAL A 251 46.74 18.93 1.70
N GLU A 252 46.42 19.13 2.97
CA GLU A 252 45.22 18.57 3.56
C GLU A 252 44.12 19.65 3.71
N VAL A 253 43.01 19.48 3.00
CA VAL A 253 41.80 20.30 3.16
C VAL A 253 41.06 19.80 4.41
N PRO A 254 40.93 20.60 5.46
CA PRO A 254 40.32 20.16 6.68
C PRO A 254 38.79 20.05 6.51
N ALA A 255 38.18 19.07 7.16
CA ALA A 255 36.70 18.95 7.18
C ALA A 255 36.04 20.09 7.97
N THR A 256 36.74 20.68 8.92
CA THR A 256 36.24 21.80 9.75
C THR A 256 37.42 22.73 10.10
N VAL A 257 37.13 24.02 10.17
CA VAL A 257 38.06 25.07 10.62
C VAL A 257 37.48 25.87 11.77
N ALA A 258 38.32 26.38 12.64
CA ALA A 258 37.90 27.20 13.77
C ALA A 258 38.44 28.64 13.59
N TYR A 259 37.57 29.62 13.81
CA TYR A 259 37.92 31.04 13.76
C TYR A 259 37.10 31.84 14.76
N ASN A 260 37.71 32.69 15.56
CA ASN A 260 37.06 33.51 16.58
C ASN A 260 36.10 32.73 17.52
N GLY A 261 36.47 31.52 17.91
CA GLY A 261 35.66 30.67 18.80
C GLY A 261 34.52 29.93 18.11
N PHE A 262 34.28 30.14 16.81
CA PHE A 262 33.28 29.44 16.03
C PHE A 262 33.91 28.34 15.18
N LYS A 263 33.17 27.22 15.01
CA LYS A 263 33.57 26.09 14.18
C LYS A 263 32.78 26.10 12.89
N TYR A 264 33.49 26.09 11.76
CA TYR A 264 32.92 26.10 10.43
C TYR A 264 33.18 24.76 9.75
N LYS A 265 32.17 24.20 9.10
CA LYS A 265 32.32 23.04 8.21
C LYS A 265 32.85 23.53 6.86
N VAL A 266 33.94 22.94 6.38
CA VAL A 266 34.43 23.20 5.02
C VAL A 266 33.61 22.40 4.03
N ASP A 267 32.82 23.08 3.20
CA ASP A 267 31.90 22.48 2.27
C ASP A 267 32.24 22.63 0.80
N GLU A 268 33.28 23.47 0.50
CA GLU A 268 33.67 23.74 -0.88
C GLU A 268 35.17 24.01 -1.04
N VAL A 269 35.77 23.44 -2.07
CA VAL A 269 37.04 23.86 -2.67
C VAL A 269 36.70 24.72 -3.88
N THR A 270 36.94 26.02 -3.78
CA THR A 270 36.45 27.02 -4.74
C THR A 270 37.13 26.97 -6.10
N PHE A 271 36.68 27.81 -7.01
CA PHE A 271 37.25 28.02 -8.32
C PHE A 271 38.75 28.36 -8.21
N HIS A 272 39.58 27.70 -9.03
CA HIS A 272 41.01 27.97 -9.15
C HIS A 272 41.80 27.80 -7.84
N ALA A 273 41.30 27.04 -6.85
CA ALA A 273 41.92 26.96 -5.52
C ALA A 273 43.41 26.52 -5.53
N PHE A 274 43.78 25.62 -6.41
CA PHE A 274 45.14 25.12 -6.60
C PHE A 274 45.62 25.33 -8.04
N GLN A 275 44.90 26.10 -8.87
CA GLN A 275 45.30 26.26 -10.27
C GLN A 275 46.72 26.81 -10.41
N GLY A 276 47.49 26.18 -11.28
CA GLY A 276 48.87 26.61 -11.58
C GLY A 276 49.87 26.26 -10.48
N ASP A 277 49.51 25.43 -9.50
CA ASP A 277 50.46 25.06 -8.46
C ASP A 277 51.43 23.99 -8.94
N ALA A 278 52.64 24.44 -9.29
CA ALA A 278 53.72 23.61 -9.78
C ALA A 278 54.39 22.74 -8.69
N ARG A 279 54.04 22.88 -7.42
CA ARG A 279 54.62 22.11 -6.31
C ARG A 279 53.68 21.05 -5.77
N LEU A 280 52.39 21.20 -6.00
CA LEU A 280 51.38 20.31 -5.49
C LEU A 280 51.55 18.88 -6.04
N GLN A 281 51.81 17.91 -5.17
CA GLN A 281 51.96 16.50 -5.52
C GLN A 281 50.79 15.67 -4.99
N ALA A 282 50.28 16.00 -3.81
CA ALA A 282 49.15 15.27 -3.21
C ALA A 282 48.14 16.20 -2.54
N VAL A 283 46.88 15.82 -2.62
CA VAL A 283 45.80 16.48 -1.91
C VAL A 283 45.02 15.47 -1.08
N ILE A 284 44.74 15.81 0.18
CA ILE A 284 43.89 15.04 1.07
C ILE A 284 42.64 15.87 1.30
N MET A 285 41.46 15.34 1.00
CA MET A 285 40.20 16.07 1.16
C MET A 285 39.10 15.23 1.84
N PRO A 286 38.14 15.86 2.55
CA PRO A 286 37.00 15.16 3.06
C PRO A 286 36.08 14.71 1.92
N GLY A 287 35.26 13.67 2.17
CA GLY A 287 34.23 13.24 1.24
C GLY A 287 33.04 14.17 1.23
N GLY A 288 32.26 14.18 0.15
CA GLY A 288 31.05 14.97 0.00
C GLY A 288 31.24 16.49 -0.05
N ILE A 289 32.47 16.98 -0.14
CA ILE A 289 32.81 18.40 -0.35
C ILE A 289 32.55 18.78 -1.82
N HIS A 290 32.15 20.02 -2.09
CA HIS A 290 32.04 20.53 -3.45
C HIS A 290 33.39 20.90 -4.01
N VAL A 291 33.70 20.48 -5.23
CA VAL A 291 34.92 20.86 -5.97
C VAL A 291 34.51 21.64 -7.19
N MET A 292 34.99 22.87 -7.27
CA MET A 292 34.57 23.82 -8.29
C MET A 292 35.47 23.81 -9.50
N LYS A 293 35.04 24.46 -10.60
CA LYS A 293 35.74 24.54 -11.86
C LYS A 293 37.19 25.03 -11.68
N ALA A 294 38.10 24.40 -12.40
CA ALA A 294 39.52 24.68 -12.46
C ALA A 294 40.28 24.57 -11.12
N ALA A 295 39.67 23.92 -10.11
CA ALA A 295 40.32 23.79 -8.80
C ALA A 295 41.72 23.13 -8.85
N PHE A 296 41.94 22.22 -9.78
CA PHE A 296 43.21 21.46 -9.95
C PHE A 296 43.77 21.52 -11.38
N CYS A 297 43.35 22.51 -12.19
CA CYS A 297 43.97 22.70 -13.50
C CYS A 297 45.39 23.26 -13.39
N ASP A 298 46.22 22.97 -14.36
CA ASP A 298 47.62 23.41 -14.44
C ASP A 298 48.46 22.99 -13.21
N CYS A 299 48.20 21.79 -12.65
CA CYS A 299 48.96 21.20 -11.55
C CYS A 299 49.83 20.04 -12.07
N PRO A 300 51.00 20.34 -12.71
CA PRO A 300 51.75 19.35 -13.49
C PRO A 300 52.38 18.22 -12.65
N HIS A 301 52.52 18.41 -11.36
CA HIS A 301 53.14 17.44 -10.46
C HIS A 301 52.12 16.72 -9.57
N LEU A 302 50.80 16.95 -9.73
CA LEU A 302 49.78 16.26 -8.99
C LEU A 302 49.74 14.77 -9.37
N THR A 303 50.02 13.91 -8.39
CA THR A 303 50.06 12.45 -8.57
C THR A 303 49.10 11.69 -7.72
N ASP A 304 48.63 12.24 -6.60
CA ASP A 304 47.79 11.53 -5.62
C ASP A 304 46.68 12.42 -5.08
N ILE A 305 45.48 11.86 -5.00
CA ILE A 305 44.33 12.47 -4.32
C ILE A 305 43.78 11.47 -3.34
N TYR A 306 43.74 11.83 -2.06
CA TYR A 306 43.20 11.04 -0.97
C TYR A 306 41.85 11.58 -0.58
N ILE A 307 40.82 10.76 -0.64
CA ILE A 307 39.47 11.14 -0.26
C ILE A 307 39.01 10.23 0.86
N LYS A 308 38.64 10.84 2.02
CA LYS A 308 38.40 10.12 3.28
C LYS A 308 37.08 9.39 3.36
N ASP A 309 36.13 9.65 2.43
CA ASP A 309 34.78 9.14 2.45
C ASP A 309 34.17 9.10 1.04
N ILE A 310 32.83 9.35 0.93
CA ILE A 310 32.10 9.37 -0.35
C ILE A 310 32.70 10.34 -1.38
N PRO A 311 32.43 10.13 -2.68
CA PRO A 311 32.94 11.02 -3.73
C PRO A 311 32.63 12.50 -3.47
N PRO A 312 33.59 13.42 -3.67
CA PRO A 312 33.30 14.83 -3.71
C PRO A 312 32.27 15.19 -4.79
N LEU A 313 31.47 16.19 -4.53
CA LEU A 313 30.47 16.70 -5.46
C LEU A 313 31.12 17.62 -6.48
N ILE A 314 30.76 17.49 -7.75
CA ILE A 314 31.29 18.27 -8.85
C ILE A 314 30.44 19.50 -9.09
N GLY A 315 31.00 20.70 -8.88
CA GLY A 315 30.23 21.95 -8.92
C GLY A 315 29.17 22.04 -7.81
N ASN A 316 28.27 22.97 -7.95
CA ASN A 316 27.09 23.09 -7.10
C ASN A 316 25.87 23.56 -7.91
N ALA A 317 24.68 23.70 -7.28
CA ALA A 317 23.46 24.08 -7.98
C ALA A 317 23.53 25.48 -8.64
N GLN A 318 24.33 26.39 -8.10
CA GLN A 318 24.51 27.73 -8.63
C GLN A 318 25.58 27.75 -9.75
N TRP A 319 26.58 26.88 -9.65
CA TRP A 319 27.71 26.79 -10.56
C TRP A 319 27.91 25.34 -11.00
N PRO A 320 27.05 24.80 -11.87
CA PRO A 320 27.22 23.46 -12.40
C PRO A 320 28.51 23.39 -13.22
N THR A 321 29.24 22.32 -13.04
CA THR A 321 30.47 22.05 -13.82
C THR A 321 30.60 20.57 -14.08
N GLU A 322 31.51 20.20 -14.98
CA GLU A 322 31.91 18.82 -15.28
C GLU A 322 33.27 18.53 -14.71
N ILE A 323 33.58 17.28 -14.45
CA ILE A 323 34.89 16.90 -13.88
C ILE A 323 36.05 17.28 -14.78
N ASP A 324 35.83 17.27 -16.09
CA ASP A 324 36.80 17.66 -17.11
C ASP A 324 37.21 19.16 -17.05
N ASN A 325 36.39 19.95 -16.40
CA ASN A 325 36.66 21.36 -16.14
C ASN A 325 37.37 21.62 -14.80
N ILE A 326 37.61 20.58 -14.00
CA ILE A 326 38.25 20.66 -12.68
C ILE A 326 39.71 20.23 -12.76
N PHE A 327 40.00 19.26 -13.61
CA PHE A 327 41.29 18.63 -13.78
C PHE A 327 41.81 18.74 -15.23
N ASP A 328 43.12 18.69 -15.42
CA ASP A 328 43.70 18.54 -16.75
C ASP A 328 43.39 17.13 -17.30
N PRO A 329 43.21 16.98 -18.62
CA PRO A 329 42.96 15.68 -19.24
C PRO A 329 43.99 14.60 -18.91
N ALA A 330 45.25 14.99 -18.72
CA ALA A 330 46.34 14.08 -18.34
C ALA A 330 46.14 13.45 -16.96
N HIS A 331 45.50 14.17 -16.02
CA HIS A 331 45.28 13.72 -14.65
C HIS A 331 44.44 12.46 -14.59
N PHE A 332 43.49 12.27 -15.49
CA PHE A 332 42.65 11.06 -15.51
C PHE A 332 43.42 9.75 -15.72
N SER A 333 44.63 9.84 -16.30
CA SER A 333 45.51 8.68 -16.53
C SER A 333 46.70 8.61 -15.57
N THR A 334 47.12 9.73 -15.00
CA THR A 334 48.33 9.83 -14.19
C THR A 334 48.08 9.85 -12.70
N VAL A 335 47.02 10.52 -12.26
CA VAL A 335 46.68 10.70 -10.84
C VAL A 335 46.07 9.42 -10.25
N ARG A 336 46.54 9.07 -9.06
CA ARG A 336 45.98 7.97 -8.24
C ARG A 336 44.94 8.51 -7.28
N ILE A 337 43.74 7.92 -7.31
CA ILE A 337 42.64 8.24 -6.39
C ILE A 337 42.62 7.22 -5.27
N HIS A 338 42.98 7.66 -4.06
CA HIS A 338 42.96 6.83 -2.85
C HIS A 338 41.62 6.98 -2.13
N VAL A 339 40.88 5.88 -2.00
CA VAL A 339 39.51 5.88 -1.45
C VAL A 339 39.27 4.67 -0.54
N PRO A 340 38.37 4.77 0.45
CA PRO A 340 38.00 3.63 1.28
C PRO A 340 37.36 2.50 0.45
N LYS A 341 37.72 1.25 0.76
CA LYS A 341 37.10 0.07 0.12
C LYS A 341 35.59 0.04 0.17
N THR A 342 35.02 0.53 1.27
CA THR A 342 33.58 0.61 1.50
C THR A 342 32.88 1.53 0.51
N CYS A 343 33.53 2.51 -0.06
CA CYS A 343 32.97 3.50 -0.98
C CYS A 343 33.14 3.16 -2.46
N ARG A 344 33.71 2.00 -2.81
CA ARG A 344 34.01 1.59 -4.20
C ARG A 344 32.80 1.75 -5.15
N ALA A 345 31.61 1.31 -4.74
CA ALA A 345 30.42 1.39 -5.57
C ALA A 345 30.00 2.85 -5.84
N ALA A 346 30.14 3.73 -4.85
CA ALA A 346 29.81 5.15 -4.97
C ALA A 346 30.74 5.86 -5.98
N TYR A 347 32.03 5.54 -5.97
CA TYR A 347 32.97 6.10 -6.93
C TYR A 347 32.71 5.60 -8.35
N ALA A 348 32.39 4.32 -8.52
CA ALA A 348 32.05 3.76 -9.83
C ALA A 348 30.80 4.42 -10.45
N ALA A 349 29.86 4.87 -9.62
CA ALA A 349 28.61 5.53 -10.04
C ALA A 349 28.74 7.07 -10.13
N SER A 350 29.90 7.65 -9.83
CA SER A 350 30.14 9.11 -9.81
C SER A 350 30.98 9.57 -11.01
N PRO A 351 31.02 10.88 -11.31
CA PRO A 351 31.91 11.45 -12.33
C PRO A 351 33.41 11.13 -12.11
N TRP A 352 33.79 10.80 -10.88
CA TRP A 352 35.14 10.41 -10.53
C TRP A 352 35.59 9.10 -11.21
N ASN A 353 34.69 8.30 -11.75
CA ASN A 353 34.96 7.07 -12.48
C ASN A 353 35.84 7.26 -13.74
N GLN A 354 36.03 8.49 -14.19
CA GLN A 354 36.91 8.84 -15.30
C GLN A 354 38.41 8.61 -14.96
N PHE A 355 38.79 8.65 -13.67
CA PHE A 355 40.15 8.32 -13.26
C PHE A 355 40.45 6.84 -13.45
N LYS A 356 41.62 6.51 -14.00
CA LYS A 356 42.00 5.13 -14.33
C LYS A 356 42.77 4.41 -13.20
N ARG A 357 43.25 5.15 -12.20
CA ARG A 357 44.12 4.62 -11.15
C ARG A 357 43.47 4.78 -9.78
N TYR A 358 42.85 3.71 -9.29
CA TYR A 358 42.31 3.66 -7.94
C TYR A 358 43.17 2.85 -7.00
N VAL A 359 43.36 3.36 -5.79
CA VAL A 359 43.99 2.68 -4.68
C VAL A 359 42.97 2.59 -3.55
N TYR A 360 42.63 1.38 -3.14
CA TYR A 360 41.63 1.13 -2.11
C TYR A 360 42.32 0.80 -0.78
N PHE A 361 42.01 1.53 0.28
CA PHE A 361 42.55 1.30 1.63
C PHE A 361 41.46 0.92 2.66
#